data_56263e5aabb71f5df04ffcd09b74482e
#
_entry.id   56263e5aabb71f5df04ffcd09b74482e
#
_cell.length_a   1.000
_cell.length_b   1.000
_cell.length_c   1.000
_cell.angle_alpha   90.00
_cell.angle_beta   90.00
_cell.angle_gamma   90.00
#
_symmetry.space_group_name_H-M   'P 1'
#
loop_
_entity.id
_entity.type
_entity.pdbx_description
1 polymer ?
#
loop_
_entity_poly.entity_id
_entity_poly.type
_entity_poly.pdbx_seq_one_letter_code
_entity_poly.pdbx_strand_id
1 'polypeptide(L)'
;MATHLTADQMKQHVKDHFEDFVNNRNAGVIHKNMTPDFYDHDGPGGKPTDAKGDELMMTTMYKSMPDLHLTIEDIIAEGDKVVCRNIWCWTDPSSGRRMQFHGFVLWRFEGDKIAERWATVTTPAEGTAWAASA
;
A
#
# COMPACT_ATOMS: atom_id res chain seq x y z
N MET A 1 -17.41 -12.42 -6.67
CA MET A 1 -18.39 -12.15 -5.60
C MET A 1 -18.32 -10.69 -5.19
N ALA A 2 -19.46 -10.03 -5.13
CA ALA A 2 -19.49 -8.63 -4.67
C ALA A 2 -19.17 -8.54 -3.17
N THR A 3 -18.75 -7.39 -2.72
CA THR A 3 -18.56 -7.15 -1.29
C THR A 3 -19.89 -6.81 -0.62
N HIS A 4 -20.01 -7.19 0.65
CA HIS A 4 -21.10 -6.79 1.53
C HIS A 4 -20.65 -5.73 2.53
N LEU A 5 -19.40 -5.31 2.48
CA LEU A 5 -18.86 -4.30 3.39
C LEU A 5 -19.39 -2.92 3.04
N THR A 6 -19.61 -2.10 4.08
CA THR A 6 -19.92 -0.67 3.88
C THR A 6 -18.68 0.09 3.42
N ALA A 7 -18.90 1.30 2.90
CA ALA A 7 -17.78 2.18 2.54
C ALA A 7 -16.81 2.37 3.71
N ASP A 8 -17.35 2.62 4.91
CA ASP A 8 -16.51 2.83 6.09
C ASP A 8 -15.74 1.56 6.50
N GLN A 9 -16.37 0.39 6.37
CA GLN A 9 -15.70 -0.87 6.66
C GLN A 9 -14.57 -1.15 5.67
N MET A 10 -14.78 -0.90 4.37
CA MET A 10 -13.74 -1.06 3.35
C MET A 10 -12.58 -0.10 3.60
N LYS A 11 -12.87 1.18 3.89
CA LYS A 11 -11.83 2.16 4.19
C LYS A 11 -11.01 1.76 5.41
N GLN A 12 -11.67 1.28 6.47
CA GLN A 12 -10.96 0.82 7.66
C GLN A 12 -10.08 -0.39 7.38
N HIS A 13 -10.58 -1.32 6.56
CA HIS A 13 -9.80 -2.49 6.16
C HIS A 13 -8.52 -2.11 5.43
N VAL A 14 -8.61 -1.13 4.52
CA VAL A 14 -7.44 -0.61 3.78
C VAL A 14 -6.46 0.09 4.73
N LYS A 15 -6.96 0.92 5.64
CA LYS A 15 -6.12 1.59 6.64
C LYS A 15 -5.36 0.59 7.49
N ASP A 16 -6.05 -0.43 7.99
CA ASP A 16 -5.46 -1.46 8.83
C ASP A 16 -4.42 -2.27 8.04
N HIS A 17 -4.73 -2.58 6.77
CA HIS A 17 -3.79 -3.29 5.92
C HIS A 17 -2.48 -2.52 5.75
N PHE A 18 -2.55 -1.24 5.40
CA PHE A 18 -1.35 -0.44 5.23
C PHE A 18 -0.57 -0.28 6.54
N GLU A 19 -1.28 -0.08 7.66
CA GLU A 19 -0.64 0.05 8.96
C GLU A 19 0.14 -1.22 9.31
N ASP A 20 -0.47 -2.38 9.12
CA ASP A 20 0.20 -3.65 9.44
C ASP A 20 1.27 -4.00 8.42
N PHE A 21 0.95 -3.92 7.13
CA PHE A 21 1.81 -4.38 6.05
C PHE A 21 3.04 -3.49 5.89
N VAL A 22 2.89 -2.18 5.99
CA VAL A 22 3.99 -1.22 5.80
C VAL A 22 4.57 -0.77 7.12
N ASN A 23 3.77 -0.12 7.97
CA ASN A 23 4.29 0.56 9.15
C ASN A 23 4.73 -0.42 10.26
N ASN A 24 3.98 -1.49 10.47
CA ASN A 24 4.29 -2.50 11.48
C ASN A 24 5.15 -3.65 10.96
N ARG A 25 5.56 -3.61 9.70
CA ARG A 25 6.43 -4.61 9.07
C ARG A 25 5.91 -6.03 9.18
N ASN A 26 4.60 -6.21 9.02
CA ASN A 26 3.96 -7.51 9.00
C ASN A 26 3.57 -7.89 7.57
N ALA A 27 4.55 -8.25 6.75
CA ALA A 27 4.31 -8.59 5.35
C ALA A 27 3.36 -9.77 5.18
N GLY A 28 3.35 -10.71 6.11
CA GLY A 28 2.48 -11.90 6.06
C GLY A 28 1.00 -11.58 6.18
N VAL A 29 0.63 -10.39 6.67
CA VAL A 29 -0.78 -9.99 6.81
C VAL A 29 -1.51 -9.97 5.47
N ILE A 30 -0.78 -9.84 4.36
CA ILE A 30 -1.36 -9.83 3.03
C ILE A 30 -2.19 -11.11 2.76
N HIS A 31 -1.77 -12.25 3.29
CA HIS A 31 -2.49 -13.52 3.11
C HIS A 31 -3.81 -13.56 3.87
N LYS A 32 -3.93 -12.80 4.95
CA LYS A 32 -5.17 -12.65 5.70
C LYS A 32 -6.11 -11.64 5.05
N ASN A 33 -5.56 -10.56 4.53
CA ASN A 33 -6.34 -9.42 4.05
C ASN A 33 -6.81 -9.55 2.61
N MET A 34 -6.14 -10.39 1.80
CA MET A 34 -6.44 -10.55 0.38
C MET A 34 -7.12 -11.88 0.09
N THR A 35 -7.86 -11.93 -1.03
CA THR A 35 -8.41 -13.18 -1.53
C THR A 35 -7.29 -14.13 -1.97
N PRO A 36 -7.54 -15.45 -2.04
CA PRO A 36 -6.52 -16.40 -2.50
C PRO A 36 -6.00 -16.13 -3.90
N ASP A 37 -6.81 -15.51 -4.76
CA ASP A 37 -6.48 -15.18 -6.14
C ASP A 37 -6.18 -13.69 -6.33
N PHE A 38 -5.79 -12.99 -5.28
CA PHE A 38 -5.45 -11.57 -5.32
C PHE A 38 -4.50 -11.25 -6.46
N TYR A 39 -4.82 -10.20 -7.20
CA TYR A 39 -4.04 -9.75 -8.36
C TYR A 39 -3.64 -8.29 -8.19
N ASP A 40 -2.33 -8.04 -8.18
CA ASP A 40 -1.78 -6.69 -8.17
C ASP A 40 -1.30 -6.36 -9.57
N HIS A 41 -1.95 -5.39 -10.21
CA HIS A 41 -1.59 -4.96 -11.58
C HIS A 41 -0.25 -4.23 -11.61
N ASP A 42 0.17 -3.63 -10.50
CA ASP A 42 1.32 -2.74 -10.42
C ASP A 42 2.28 -3.19 -9.31
N GLY A 43 2.72 -4.44 -9.39
CA GLY A 43 3.66 -5.01 -8.45
C GLY A 43 5.12 -4.60 -8.70
N PRO A 44 6.08 -5.40 -8.23
CA PRO A 44 7.52 -5.10 -8.36
C PRO A 44 7.91 -4.85 -9.82
N GLY A 45 8.64 -3.75 -10.04
CA GLY A 45 9.06 -3.36 -11.38
C GLY A 45 7.92 -2.91 -12.29
N GLY A 46 6.75 -2.58 -11.73
CA GLY A 46 5.57 -2.18 -12.48
C GLY A 46 4.88 -3.35 -13.18
N LYS A 47 5.18 -4.58 -12.80
CA LYS A 47 4.61 -5.78 -13.41
C LYS A 47 3.55 -6.41 -12.52
N PRO A 48 2.58 -7.11 -13.11
CA PRO A 48 1.57 -7.82 -12.32
C PRO A 48 2.20 -8.89 -11.43
N THR A 49 1.61 -9.07 -10.25
CA THR A 49 2.03 -10.10 -9.32
C THR A 49 0.84 -10.54 -8.44
N ASP A 50 1.11 -11.51 -7.57
CA ASP A 50 0.15 -12.02 -6.60
C ASP A 50 0.53 -11.60 -5.17
N ALA A 51 -0.20 -12.11 -4.17
CA ALA A 51 0.08 -11.78 -2.78
C ALA A 51 1.49 -12.19 -2.35
N LYS A 52 1.97 -13.33 -2.82
CA LYS A 52 3.31 -13.81 -2.48
C LYS A 52 4.40 -12.90 -3.05
N GLY A 53 4.19 -12.41 -4.27
CA GLY A 53 5.13 -11.46 -4.89
C GLY A 53 5.17 -10.13 -4.16
N ASP A 54 4.03 -9.62 -3.72
CA ASP A 54 3.96 -8.39 -2.94
C ASP A 54 4.56 -8.57 -1.53
N GLU A 55 4.37 -9.73 -0.93
CA GLU A 55 5.00 -10.03 0.35
C GLU A 55 6.53 -9.99 0.24
N LEU A 56 7.07 -10.61 -0.81
CA LEU A 56 8.51 -10.61 -1.05
C LEU A 56 9.04 -9.21 -1.33
N MET A 57 8.30 -8.42 -2.13
CA MET A 57 8.65 -7.03 -2.40
C MET A 57 8.74 -6.24 -1.09
N MET A 58 7.75 -6.39 -0.22
CA MET A 58 7.69 -5.62 1.02
C MET A 58 8.81 -6.02 1.98
N THR A 59 9.12 -7.30 2.12
CA THR A 59 10.23 -7.74 2.97
C THR A 59 11.57 -7.21 2.45
N THR A 60 11.74 -7.09 1.14
CA THR A 60 12.90 -6.46 0.53
C THR A 60 12.96 -4.96 0.87
N MET A 61 11.82 -4.27 0.79
CA MET A 61 11.74 -2.84 1.14
C MET A 61 12.07 -2.59 2.61
N TYR A 62 11.67 -3.46 3.52
CA TYR A 62 12.03 -3.32 4.94
C TYR A 62 13.54 -3.29 5.15
N LYS A 63 14.28 -4.04 4.35
CA LYS A 63 15.75 -4.11 4.45
C LYS A 63 16.41 -2.87 3.87
N SER A 64 15.96 -2.41 2.71
CA SER A 64 16.55 -1.25 2.02
C SER A 64 16.04 0.07 2.56
N MET A 65 14.88 0.09 3.23
CA MET A 65 14.23 1.26 3.79
C MET A 65 13.82 0.99 5.23
N PRO A 66 14.78 0.93 6.19
CA PRO A 66 14.48 0.47 7.55
C PRO A 66 13.43 1.28 8.30
N ASP A 67 13.31 2.56 8.00
CA ASP A 67 12.34 3.46 8.63
C ASP A 67 11.16 3.82 7.69
N LEU A 68 10.91 3.00 6.67
CA LEU A 68 9.80 3.24 5.75
C LEU A 68 8.49 3.46 6.50
N HIS A 69 7.81 4.55 6.16
CA HIS A 69 6.53 4.92 6.75
C HIS A 69 5.56 5.37 5.68
N LEU A 70 4.32 4.88 5.77
CA LEU A 70 3.26 5.27 4.87
C LEU A 70 2.21 6.09 5.63
N THR A 71 1.81 7.21 5.04
CA THR A 71 0.72 8.04 5.53
C THR A 71 -0.37 8.10 4.47
N ILE A 72 -1.62 7.86 4.87
CA ILE A 72 -2.78 8.03 4.00
C ILE A 72 -3.29 9.46 4.18
N GLU A 73 -3.22 10.27 3.12
CA GLU A 73 -3.70 11.65 3.15
C GLU A 73 -5.20 11.74 2.88
N ASP A 74 -5.69 10.95 1.94
CA ASP A 74 -7.11 10.89 1.59
C ASP A 74 -7.51 9.46 1.33
N ILE A 75 -8.75 9.13 1.64
CA ILE A 75 -9.31 7.81 1.34
C ILE A 75 -10.78 7.96 1.00
N ILE A 76 -11.19 7.38 -0.13
CA ILE A 76 -12.54 7.48 -0.67
C ILE A 76 -13.00 6.08 -1.07
N ALA A 77 -14.26 5.76 -0.81
CA ALA A 77 -14.83 4.46 -1.18
C ALA A 77 -16.17 4.64 -1.88
N GLU A 78 -16.39 3.85 -2.91
CA GLU A 78 -17.66 3.78 -3.63
C GLU A 78 -17.81 2.39 -4.25
N GLY A 79 -19.01 1.81 -4.12
CA GLY A 79 -19.26 0.46 -4.62
C GLY A 79 -18.40 -0.56 -3.91
N ASP A 80 -17.61 -1.31 -4.67
CA ASP A 80 -16.67 -2.30 -4.15
C ASP A 80 -15.22 -1.81 -4.14
N LYS A 81 -14.99 -0.51 -4.34
CA LYS A 81 -13.65 0.05 -4.52
C LYS A 81 -13.30 1.10 -3.49
N VAL A 82 -12.02 1.14 -3.18
CA VAL A 82 -11.43 2.16 -2.30
C VAL A 82 -10.23 2.74 -3.03
N VAL A 83 -10.12 4.07 -3.07
CA VAL A 83 -8.92 4.76 -3.54
C VAL A 83 -8.32 5.55 -2.40
N CYS A 84 -7.01 5.51 -2.26
CA CYS A 84 -6.28 6.31 -1.29
C CYS A 84 -5.14 7.06 -1.94
N ARG A 85 -4.86 8.27 -1.43
CA ARG A 85 -3.72 9.07 -1.79
C ARG A 85 -2.71 8.97 -0.66
N ASN A 86 -1.54 8.40 -0.96
CA ASN A 86 -0.56 8.02 0.05
C ASN A 86 0.77 8.74 -0.16
N ILE A 87 1.50 8.90 0.94
CA ILE A 87 2.90 9.33 0.94
C ILE A 87 3.70 8.23 1.61
N TRP A 88 4.76 7.75 0.92
CA TRP A 88 5.76 6.83 1.49
C TRP A 88 7.03 7.62 1.70
N CYS A 89 7.60 7.54 2.89
CA CYS A 89 8.86 8.24 3.18
C CYS A 89 9.81 7.33 3.98
N TRP A 90 11.10 7.58 3.79
CA TRP A 90 12.16 6.84 4.48
C TRP A 90 13.44 7.64 4.44
N THR A 91 14.42 7.22 5.24
CA THR A 91 15.77 7.76 5.18
C THR A 91 16.65 6.81 4.38
N ASP A 92 17.31 7.30 3.33
CA ASP A 92 18.24 6.49 2.56
C ASP A 92 19.45 6.13 3.43
N PRO A 93 19.71 4.84 3.68
CA PRO A 93 20.79 4.44 4.59
C PRO A 93 22.19 4.86 4.13
N SER A 94 22.39 4.97 2.81
CA SER A 94 23.72 5.28 2.27
C SER A 94 24.04 6.77 2.27
N SER A 95 23.04 7.65 2.10
CA SER A 95 23.24 9.09 2.00
C SER A 95 22.74 9.88 3.20
N GLY A 96 21.88 9.28 4.01
CA GLY A 96 21.19 9.97 5.10
C GLY A 96 20.11 10.93 4.64
N ARG A 97 19.79 10.96 3.34
CA ARG A 97 18.79 11.86 2.79
C ARG A 97 17.38 11.34 3.06
N ARG A 98 16.48 12.27 3.30
CA ARG A 98 15.07 11.98 3.44
C ARG A 98 14.45 11.80 2.07
N MET A 99 13.93 10.62 1.79
CA MET A 99 13.36 10.23 0.49
C MET A 99 11.86 10.04 0.61
N GLN A 100 11.16 10.25 -0.50
CA GLN A 100 9.71 10.00 -0.56
C GLN A 100 9.25 9.73 -1.97
N PHE A 101 8.11 9.06 -2.08
CA PHE A 101 7.25 9.07 -3.26
C PHE A 101 5.80 9.13 -2.79
N HIS A 102 4.92 9.50 -3.71
CA HIS A 102 3.50 9.60 -3.40
C HIS A 102 2.68 9.12 -4.59
N GLY A 103 1.41 8.90 -4.35
CA GLY A 103 0.51 8.49 -5.41
C GLY A 103 -0.79 7.89 -4.92
N PHE A 104 -1.48 7.27 -5.87
CA PHE A 104 -2.80 6.72 -5.65
C PHE A 104 -2.76 5.20 -5.74
N VAL A 105 -3.51 4.56 -4.85
CA VAL A 105 -3.73 3.11 -4.88
C VAL A 105 -5.22 2.86 -4.88
N LEU A 106 -5.68 2.07 -5.85
CA LEU A 106 -7.06 1.65 -5.98
C LEU A 106 -7.17 0.17 -5.63
N TRP A 107 -8.11 -0.15 -4.77
CA TRP A 107 -8.37 -1.51 -4.29
C TRP A 107 -9.80 -1.91 -4.65
N ARG A 108 -9.98 -3.17 -5.08
CA ARG A 108 -11.30 -3.76 -5.29
C ARG A 108 -11.50 -4.89 -4.29
N PHE A 109 -12.69 -4.92 -3.68
CA PHE A 109 -13.07 -5.93 -2.69
C PHE A 109 -13.94 -7.02 -3.31
N GLU A 110 -13.77 -8.24 -2.79
CA GLU A 110 -14.70 -9.35 -2.99
C GLU A 110 -14.97 -9.98 -1.62
N GLY A 111 -16.27 -10.14 -1.28
CA GLY A 111 -16.61 -10.56 0.06
C GLY A 111 -16.07 -9.56 1.08
N ASP A 112 -15.29 -10.03 2.03
CA ASP A 112 -14.69 -9.20 3.07
C ASP A 112 -13.17 -8.99 2.87
N LYS A 113 -12.65 -9.29 1.66
CA LYS A 113 -11.22 -9.22 1.38
C LYS A 113 -10.92 -8.42 0.12
N ILE A 114 -9.67 -7.99 0.00
CA ILE A 114 -9.18 -7.28 -1.18
C ILE A 114 -8.82 -8.29 -2.27
N ALA A 115 -9.34 -8.09 -3.48
CA ALA A 115 -9.13 -8.99 -4.61
C ALA A 115 -8.19 -8.44 -5.67
N GLU A 116 -8.13 -7.10 -5.83
CA GLU A 116 -7.32 -6.46 -6.86
C GLU A 116 -6.73 -5.14 -6.40
N ARG A 117 -5.57 -4.82 -6.97
CA ARG A 117 -4.88 -3.55 -6.69
C ARG A 117 -4.34 -2.93 -7.99
N TRP A 118 -4.48 -1.62 -8.09
CA TRP A 118 -3.83 -0.78 -9.10
C TRP A 118 -3.12 0.36 -8.37
N ALA A 119 -1.99 0.81 -8.88
CA ALA A 119 -1.27 1.93 -8.28
C ALA A 119 -0.58 2.78 -9.33
N THR A 120 -0.57 4.08 -9.10
CA THR A 120 0.23 5.04 -9.85
C THR A 120 0.97 5.90 -8.85
N VAL A 121 2.29 5.84 -8.86
CA VAL A 121 3.13 6.55 -7.90
C VAL A 121 4.24 7.29 -8.61
N THR A 122 4.75 8.34 -7.97
CA THR A 122 5.87 9.12 -8.49
C THR A 122 7.19 8.36 -8.32
N THR A 123 8.21 8.77 -9.07
CA THR A 123 9.56 8.29 -8.86
C THR A 123 10.08 8.78 -7.51
N PRO A 124 10.77 7.94 -6.73
CA PRO A 124 11.39 8.38 -5.48
C PRO A 124 12.30 9.59 -5.68
N ALA A 125 12.18 10.55 -4.78
CA ALA A 125 12.97 11.78 -4.80
C ALA A 125 13.21 12.26 -3.39
N GLU A 126 14.23 13.11 -3.22
CA GLU A 126 14.45 13.79 -1.96
C GLU A 126 13.26 14.73 -1.70
N GLY A 127 12.63 14.60 -0.53
CA GLY A 127 11.38 15.26 -0.28
C GLY A 127 11.33 15.95 1.07
N THR A 128 10.91 17.21 1.04
CA THR A 128 10.69 18.00 2.24
C THR A 128 9.24 18.44 2.37
N ALA A 129 8.63 18.87 1.26
CA ALA A 129 7.26 19.36 1.26
C ALA A 129 6.24 18.27 1.63
N TRP A 130 6.41 17.08 1.08
CA TRP A 130 5.51 15.95 1.36
C TRP A 130 5.71 15.40 2.76
N ALA A 131 6.98 15.32 3.21
CA ALA A 131 7.28 14.85 4.56
C ALA A 131 6.70 15.76 5.63
N ALA A 132 6.57 17.04 5.35
CA ALA A 132 6.01 18.00 6.29
C ALA A 132 4.50 17.83 6.50
N SER A 133 3.79 17.26 5.52
CA SER A 133 2.35 16.98 5.63
C SER A 133 2.03 15.61 6.21
N ALA A 134 3.01 14.75 6.31
CA ALA A 134 2.84 13.37 6.79
C ALA A 134 2.73 13.27 8.34
#